data_6ebb576882017edf9cec21ed3c1c0933
#
_entry.id   6ebb576882017edf9cec21ed3c1c0933
#
_cell.length_a   1.000
_cell.length_b   1.000
_cell.length_c   1.000
_cell.angle_alpha   90.00
_cell.angle_beta   90.00
_cell.angle_gamma   90.00
#
_symmetry.space_group_name_H-M   'P 1'
#
loop_
_entity.id
_entity.type
_entity.pdbx_description
1 polymer ?
#
loop_
_entity_poly.entity_id
_entity_poly.type
_entity_poly.pdbx_seq_one_letter_code
_entity_poly.pdbx_strand_id
1 'polypeptide(L)'
;LKLIDEDFFAGLIFHRVIPGFMIQGGGYTKDFKEKHCDSIKGEFKSNGVNNELKHTEGVLSMARTMIKDSASSQFFIMHKPAPHLDGEYAAFGKITEGLDIVDQIANVPTNFQDCPTTPVVIKTIRRA
;
A
#
# COMPACT_ATOMS: atom_id res chain seq x y z
N LEU A 1 0.60 -2.96 -11.01
CA LEU A 1 -0.45 -2.51 -11.95
C LEU A 1 -1.18 -3.67 -12.60
N LYS A 2 -0.47 -4.76 -12.94
CA LYS A 2 -1.11 -5.97 -13.48
C LYS A 2 -2.17 -6.53 -12.54
N LEU A 3 -1.90 -6.56 -11.24
CA LEU A 3 -2.85 -7.05 -10.24
C LEU A 3 -4.09 -6.15 -10.17
N ILE A 4 -3.93 -4.85 -10.35
CA ILE A 4 -5.05 -3.91 -10.41
C ILE A 4 -5.94 -4.26 -11.61
N ASP A 5 -5.35 -4.50 -12.76
CA ASP A 5 -6.10 -4.85 -13.98
C ASP A 5 -6.83 -6.19 -13.85
N GLU A 6 -6.32 -7.10 -13.03
CA GLU A 6 -6.93 -8.41 -12.76
C GLU A 6 -7.95 -8.38 -11.61
N ASP A 7 -8.22 -7.20 -11.03
CA ASP A 7 -9.08 -7.03 -9.86
C ASP A 7 -8.66 -7.91 -8.66
N PHE A 8 -7.35 -8.12 -8.51
CA PHE A 8 -6.77 -8.93 -7.44
C PHE A 8 -7.16 -8.42 -6.05
N PHE A 9 -7.27 -7.11 -5.89
CA PHE A 9 -7.44 -6.47 -4.59
C PHE A 9 -8.87 -6.43 -4.08
N ALA A 10 -9.86 -6.76 -4.91
CA ALA A 10 -11.25 -6.79 -4.47
C ALA A 10 -11.44 -7.79 -3.32
N GLY A 11 -12.05 -7.35 -2.23
CA GLY A 11 -12.27 -8.17 -1.04
C GLY A 11 -11.09 -8.22 -0.06
N LEU A 12 -9.95 -7.63 -0.40
CA LEU A 12 -8.83 -7.52 0.53
C LEU A 12 -8.99 -6.29 1.44
N ILE A 13 -8.27 -6.26 2.55
CA ILE A 13 -8.42 -5.20 3.56
C ILE A 13 -7.17 -4.33 3.67
N PHE A 14 -7.35 -3.14 4.25
CA PHE A 14 -6.26 -2.35 4.81
C PHE A 14 -6.02 -2.84 6.23
N HIS A 15 -5.02 -3.69 6.42
CA HIS A 15 -4.74 -4.34 7.70
C HIS A 15 -3.82 -3.53 8.62
N ARG A 16 -3.22 -2.46 8.11
CA ARG A 16 -2.33 -1.60 8.89
C ARG A 16 -2.56 -0.15 8.51
N VAL A 17 -2.93 0.66 9.49
CA VAL A 17 -3.30 2.07 9.27
C VAL A 17 -2.61 2.92 10.33
N ILE A 18 -1.82 3.89 9.91
CA ILE A 18 -1.11 4.81 10.80
C ILE A 18 -1.42 6.25 10.34
N PRO A 19 -2.29 6.97 11.07
CA PRO A 19 -2.60 8.37 10.70
C PRO A 19 -1.33 9.22 10.73
N GLY A 20 -1.20 10.11 9.77
CA GLY A 20 -0.01 10.93 9.60
C GLY A 20 1.14 10.23 8.87
N PHE A 21 0.97 8.96 8.49
CA PHE A 21 1.97 8.19 7.76
C PHE A 21 1.36 7.52 6.52
N MET A 22 0.70 6.39 6.67
CA MET A 22 0.22 5.60 5.52
C MET A 22 -0.93 4.67 5.89
N ILE A 23 -1.61 4.15 4.87
CA ILE A 23 -2.54 3.02 4.99
C ILE A 23 -1.98 1.87 4.13
N GLN A 24 -1.94 0.66 4.68
CA GLN A 24 -1.33 -0.51 4.03
C GLN A 24 -2.34 -1.64 3.90
N GLY A 25 -2.37 -2.26 2.73
CA GLY A 25 -3.27 -3.38 2.47
C GLY A 25 -2.84 -4.19 1.26
N GLY A 26 -3.78 -5.02 0.78
CA GLY A 26 -3.57 -5.81 -0.44
C GLY A 26 -2.99 -7.20 -0.22
N GLY A 27 -2.92 -7.68 1.02
CA GLY A 27 -2.38 -9.00 1.34
C GLY A 27 -3.36 -9.95 2.02
N TYR A 28 -4.37 -9.44 2.71
CA TYR A 28 -5.26 -10.25 3.56
C TYR A 28 -6.72 -10.00 3.26
N THR A 29 -7.54 -11.06 3.37
CA THR A 29 -9.00 -10.96 3.36
C THR A 29 -9.50 -10.43 4.71
N LYS A 30 -10.81 -10.13 4.80
CA LYS A 30 -11.42 -9.69 6.07
C LYS A 30 -11.32 -10.73 7.18
N ASP A 31 -11.09 -12.00 6.83
CA ASP A 31 -10.87 -13.11 7.78
C ASP A 31 -9.39 -13.32 8.09
N PHE A 32 -8.53 -12.39 7.69
CA PHE A 32 -7.07 -12.43 7.88
C PHE A 32 -6.39 -13.62 7.21
N LYS A 33 -6.95 -14.11 6.11
CA LYS A 33 -6.31 -15.12 5.28
C LYS A 33 -5.46 -14.42 4.21
N GLU A 34 -4.21 -14.83 4.09
CA GLU A 34 -3.31 -14.29 3.08
C GLU A 34 -3.75 -14.73 1.68
N LYS A 35 -3.82 -13.78 0.76
CA LYS A 35 -4.00 -14.07 -0.65
C LYS A 35 -2.62 -14.13 -1.30
N HIS A 36 -2.20 -15.32 -1.74
CA HIS A 36 -0.85 -15.54 -2.26
C HIS A 36 -0.59 -14.77 -3.55
N CYS A 37 0.63 -14.24 -3.66
CA CYS A 37 1.17 -13.62 -4.86
C CYS A 37 2.70 -13.77 -4.83
N ASP A 38 3.30 -14.08 -5.96
CA ASP A 38 4.75 -14.23 -6.06
C ASP A 38 5.46 -12.90 -5.84
N SER A 39 6.66 -12.97 -5.24
CA SER A 39 7.52 -11.81 -5.05
C SER A 39 8.11 -11.34 -6.37
N ILE A 40 8.39 -10.05 -6.45
CA ILE A 40 9.02 -9.43 -7.62
C ILE A 40 10.28 -8.68 -7.22
N LYS A 41 11.11 -8.33 -8.21
CA LYS A 41 12.26 -7.46 -7.99
C LYS A 41 11.81 -6.09 -7.48
N GLY A 42 12.49 -5.56 -6.46
CA GLY A 42 12.20 -4.22 -5.94
C GLY A 42 12.65 -3.14 -6.90
N GLU A 43 11.70 -2.34 -7.38
CA GLU A 43 11.94 -1.30 -8.38
C GLU A 43 12.18 0.07 -7.71
N PHE A 44 13.27 0.18 -6.95
CA PHE A 44 13.64 1.41 -6.24
C PHE A 44 15.15 1.66 -6.30
N LYS A 45 15.54 2.91 -6.03
CA LYS A 45 16.89 3.39 -6.30
C LYS A 45 17.98 2.59 -5.59
N SER A 46 17.83 2.28 -4.30
CA SER A 46 18.85 1.52 -3.56
C SER A 46 18.97 0.06 -4.04
N ASN A 47 18.06 -0.42 -4.87
CA ASN A 47 18.08 -1.74 -5.50
C ASN A 47 18.52 -1.67 -6.99
N GLY A 48 19.11 -0.56 -7.41
CA GLY A 48 19.66 -0.38 -8.75
C GLY A 48 18.68 -0.01 -9.84
N VAL A 49 17.44 0.34 -9.49
CA VAL A 49 16.42 0.78 -10.46
C VAL A 49 16.27 2.29 -10.39
N ASN A 50 16.29 2.95 -11.54
CA ASN A 50 16.11 4.40 -11.62
C ASN A 50 14.64 4.77 -11.38
N ASN A 51 14.28 4.94 -10.09
CA ASN A 51 12.97 5.36 -9.66
C ASN A 51 13.13 6.59 -8.77
N GLU A 52 12.73 7.74 -9.28
CA GLU A 52 12.87 9.03 -8.59
C GLU A 52 11.55 9.54 -8.01
N LEU A 53 10.52 8.71 -7.99
CA LEU A 53 9.23 9.09 -7.40
C LEU A 53 9.37 9.31 -5.89
N LYS A 54 8.77 10.39 -5.42
CA LYS A 54 8.81 10.77 -4.00
C LYS A 54 7.56 10.26 -3.28
N HIS A 55 7.73 9.92 -2.01
CA HIS A 55 6.63 9.47 -1.15
C HIS A 55 5.89 10.68 -0.57
N THR A 56 5.10 11.34 -1.41
CA THR A 56 4.23 12.46 -1.02
C THR A 56 2.79 11.98 -0.81
N GLU A 57 1.90 12.85 -0.36
CA GLU A 57 0.49 12.50 -0.09
C GLU A 57 -0.18 11.86 -1.30
N GLY A 58 -0.85 10.72 -1.08
CA GLY A 58 -1.58 10.00 -2.13
C GLY A 58 -0.74 9.08 -3.00
N VAL A 59 0.57 9.00 -2.81
CA VAL A 59 1.44 8.12 -3.59
C VAL A 59 1.26 6.67 -3.15
N LEU A 60 1.18 5.76 -4.12
CA LEU A 60 1.16 4.31 -3.89
C LEU A 60 2.56 3.74 -4.00
N SER A 61 2.93 2.90 -3.05
CA SER A 61 4.25 2.27 -3.01
C SER A 61 4.13 0.82 -2.55
N MET A 62 5.07 -0.02 -2.95
CA MET A 62 5.06 -1.44 -2.59
C MET A 62 5.58 -1.66 -1.17
N ALA A 63 4.79 -2.37 -0.35
CA ALA A 63 5.27 -2.86 0.94
C ALA A 63 6.17 -4.07 0.72
N ARG A 64 7.18 -4.23 1.59
CA ARG A 64 8.11 -5.35 1.55
C ARG A 64 8.70 -5.60 2.93
N THR A 65 9.38 -6.74 3.07
CA THR A 65 10.21 -7.03 4.24
C THR A 65 11.58 -6.35 4.10
N MET A 66 12.52 -6.65 4.96
CA MET A 66 13.91 -6.15 4.85
C MET A 66 14.60 -6.67 3.60
N ILE A 67 14.11 -7.75 3.00
CA ILE A 67 14.63 -8.28 1.74
C ILE A 67 14.13 -7.40 0.58
N LYS A 68 15.05 -6.86 -0.21
CA LYS A 68 14.71 -5.88 -1.26
C LYS A 68 13.79 -6.43 -2.36
N ASP A 69 13.87 -7.72 -2.66
CA ASP A 69 13.07 -8.38 -3.69
C ASP A 69 11.92 -9.20 -3.10
N SER A 70 11.35 -8.76 -1.98
CA SER A 70 10.28 -9.50 -1.27
C SER A 70 8.88 -8.93 -1.49
N ALA A 71 8.71 -7.85 -2.22
CA ALA A 71 7.40 -7.27 -2.51
C ALA A 71 6.56 -8.23 -3.36
N SER A 72 5.31 -8.41 -3.01
CA SER A 72 4.37 -9.24 -3.78
C SER A 72 3.10 -8.47 -4.14
N SER A 73 2.11 -8.43 -3.25
CA SER A 73 0.85 -7.72 -3.52
C SER A 73 0.56 -6.59 -2.53
N GLN A 74 1.16 -6.60 -1.34
CA GLN A 74 0.88 -5.56 -0.36
C GLN A 74 1.45 -4.22 -0.81
N PHE A 75 0.65 -3.18 -0.64
CA PHE A 75 1.02 -1.82 -0.98
C PHE A 75 0.57 -0.89 0.13
N PHE A 76 1.10 0.32 0.11
CA PHE A 76 0.63 1.37 1.02
C PHE A 76 0.37 2.66 0.23
N ILE A 77 -0.55 3.45 0.77
CA ILE A 77 -0.91 4.76 0.22
C ILE A 77 -0.50 5.80 1.25
N MET A 78 0.27 6.79 0.82
CA MET A 78 0.76 7.82 1.73
C MET A 78 -0.36 8.74 2.20
N HIS A 79 -0.53 8.84 3.53
CA HIS A 79 -1.43 9.82 4.13
C HIS A 79 -0.74 11.19 4.24
N LYS A 80 0.53 11.21 4.61
CA LYS A 80 1.39 12.40 4.66
C LYS A 80 2.76 12.09 4.06
N PRO A 81 3.53 13.11 3.63
CA PRO A 81 4.85 12.86 3.04
C PRO A 81 5.81 12.12 4.00
N ALA A 82 6.60 11.21 3.44
CA ALA A 82 7.61 10.45 4.17
C ALA A 82 8.90 10.38 3.35
N PRO A 83 9.73 11.44 3.35
CA PRO A 83 10.95 11.49 2.54
C PRO A 83 11.95 10.39 2.83
N HIS A 84 11.94 9.82 4.05
CA HIS A 84 12.86 8.73 4.41
C HIS A 84 12.61 7.43 3.63
N LEU A 85 11.46 7.30 2.97
CA LEU A 85 11.14 6.16 2.12
C LEU A 85 11.65 6.33 0.69
N ASP A 86 11.97 7.55 0.27
CA ASP A 86 12.39 7.84 -1.10
C ASP A 86 13.68 7.09 -1.44
N GLY A 87 13.67 6.39 -2.58
CA GLY A 87 14.81 5.59 -3.02
C GLY A 87 14.94 4.23 -2.34
N GLU A 88 14.16 3.93 -1.29
CA GLU A 88 14.21 2.68 -0.53
C GLU A 88 12.99 1.80 -0.75
N TYR A 89 11.90 2.35 -1.26
CA TYR A 89 10.65 1.64 -1.57
C TYR A 89 10.18 1.99 -2.98
N ALA A 90 9.50 1.04 -3.61
CA ALA A 90 9.06 1.18 -5.00
C ALA A 90 7.73 1.90 -5.11
N ALA A 91 7.77 3.24 -5.14
CA ALA A 91 6.61 4.05 -5.48
C ALA A 91 6.27 3.83 -6.96
N PHE A 92 4.98 3.64 -7.29
CA PHE A 92 4.57 3.29 -8.65
C PHE A 92 3.33 4.02 -9.16
N GLY A 93 2.66 4.79 -8.33
CA GLY A 93 1.45 5.47 -8.73
C GLY A 93 1.02 6.53 -7.74
N LYS A 94 -0.08 7.19 -8.05
CA LYS A 94 -0.67 8.23 -7.22
C LYS A 94 -2.19 8.18 -7.32
N ILE A 95 -2.87 8.42 -6.20
CA ILE A 95 -4.34 8.54 -6.18
C ILE A 95 -4.75 9.80 -6.92
N THR A 96 -5.64 9.67 -7.90
CA THR A 96 -6.21 10.81 -8.64
C THR A 96 -7.58 11.19 -8.09
N GLU A 97 -8.33 10.23 -7.56
CA GLU A 97 -9.63 10.44 -6.92
C GLU A 97 -9.68 9.64 -5.62
N GLY A 98 -10.20 10.25 -4.54
CA GLY A 98 -10.40 9.56 -3.28
C GLY A 98 -9.39 9.90 -2.19
N LEU A 99 -8.64 11.02 -2.29
CA LEU A 99 -7.75 11.45 -1.21
C LEU A 99 -8.50 11.68 0.10
N ASP A 100 -9.73 12.17 0.03
CA ASP A 100 -10.60 12.33 1.20
C ASP A 100 -10.94 10.98 1.85
N ILE A 101 -11.10 9.93 1.04
CA ILE A 101 -11.34 8.57 1.54
C ILE A 101 -10.07 8.01 2.19
N VAL A 102 -8.90 8.28 1.65
CA VAL A 102 -7.62 7.91 2.28
C VAL A 102 -7.51 8.52 3.67
N ASP A 103 -7.85 9.81 3.80
CA ASP A 103 -7.87 10.50 5.09
C ASP A 103 -8.86 9.86 6.06
N GLN A 104 -10.06 9.52 5.61
CA GLN A 104 -11.05 8.84 6.44
C GLN A 104 -10.56 7.47 6.91
N ILE A 105 -9.96 6.68 6.04
CA ILE A 105 -9.41 5.38 6.40
C ILE A 105 -8.26 5.53 7.40
N ALA A 106 -7.40 6.52 7.21
CA ALA A 106 -6.28 6.77 8.11
C ALA A 106 -6.72 7.11 9.55
N ASN A 107 -7.94 7.58 9.72
CA ASN A 107 -8.47 7.99 11.03
C ASN A 107 -9.45 7.00 11.66
N VAL A 108 -9.62 5.79 11.12
CA VAL A 108 -10.48 4.77 11.73
C VAL A 108 -9.86 4.25 13.03
N PRO A 109 -10.70 3.78 14.00
CA PRO A 109 -10.18 3.14 15.21
C PRO A 109 -9.31 1.92 14.90
N THR A 110 -8.16 1.83 15.55
CA THR A 110 -7.21 0.72 15.38
C THR A 110 -6.88 0.08 16.73
N ASN A 111 -6.38 -1.15 16.69
CA ASN A 111 -5.86 -1.82 17.87
C ASN A 111 -4.37 -1.46 18.08
N PHE A 112 -3.72 -2.08 19.07
CA PHE A 112 -2.31 -1.79 19.38
C PHE A 112 -1.32 -2.22 18.28
N GLN A 113 -1.77 -2.99 17.28
CA GLN A 113 -0.97 -3.39 16.13
C GLN A 113 -1.24 -2.52 14.89
N ASP A 114 -1.92 -1.39 15.08
CA ASP A 114 -2.32 -0.47 13.99
C ASP A 114 -3.27 -1.11 12.97
N CYS A 115 -3.98 -2.17 13.37
CA CYS A 115 -4.98 -2.82 12.53
C CYS A 115 -6.36 -2.24 12.83
N PRO A 116 -7.14 -1.81 11.81
CA PRO A 116 -8.49 -1.33 12.03
C PRO A 116 -9.33 -2.35 12.81
N THR A 117 -10.05 -1.88 13.82
CA THR A 117 -10.90 -2.76 14.66
C THR A 117 -12.11 -3.27 13.90
N THR A 118 -12.57 -2.54 12.89
CA THR A 118 -13.58 -2.98 11.93
C THR A 118 -12.91 -3.09 10.57
N PRO A 119 -13.00 -4.23 9.86
CA PRO A 119 -12.33 -4.40 8.56
C PRO A 119 -12.70 -3.31 7.56
N VAL A 120 -11.67 -2.71 6.94
CA VAL A 120 -11.83 -1.76 5.83
C VAL A 120 -11.57 -2.53 4.55
N VAL A 121 -12.63 -2.87 3.82
CA VAL A 121 -12.56 -3.74 2.66
C VAL A 121 -12.42 -2.93 1.39
N ILE A 122 -11.48 -3.34 0.53
CA ILE A 122 -11.30 -2.76 -0.80
C ILE A 122 -12.37 -3.36 -1.71
N LYS A 123 -13.23 -2.52 -2.27
CA LYS A 123 -14.22 -2.99 -3.27
C LYS A 123 -13.55 -3.19 -4.61
N THR A 124 -12.80 -2.19 -5.07
CA THR A 124 -12.02 -2.26 -6.31
C THR A 124 -10.99 -1.14 -6.37
N ILE A 125 -9.93 -1.37 -7.13
CA ILE A 125 -8.94 -0.36 -7.49
C ILE A 125 -8.82 -0.39 -9.00
N ARG A 126 -8.85 0.78 -9.64
CA ARG A 126 -8.76 0.90 -11.09
C ARG A 126 -7.74 1.95 -11.49
N ARG A 127 -7.17 1.79 -12.67
CA ARG A 127 -6.33 2.84 -13.28
C ARG A 127 -7.21 4.00 -13.73
N ALA A 128 -6.66 5.20 -13.58
CA ALA A 128 -7.30 6.39 -14.14
C ALA A 128 -7.17 6.42 -15.66
#